data_8b525e97de8047966f6af706e2b43e1c
#
_entry.id   8b525e97de8047966f6af706e2b43e1c
#
_cell.length_a   1.000
_cell.length_b   1.000
_cell.length_c   1.000
_cell.angle_alpha   90.00
_cell.angle_beta   90.00
_cell.angle_gamma   90.00
#
_symmetry.space_group_name_H-M   'P 1'
#
loop_
_entity.id
_entity.type
_entity.pdbx_description
1 polymer ?
#
loop_
_entity_poly.entity_id
_entity_poly.type
_entity_poly.pdbx_seq_one_letter_code
_entity_poly.pdbx_strand_id
1 'polypeptide(L)'
;MTMRHLSAGRTDTGKVRRHNEDAILVRDDIGLWVVADGLGGHSAGDYASTMIIERLQSLPRTGDVFDFIESIEDTLEQVNVDLIRTANERGVDIIGSTVVVLVHDKDFMLCGWVGDSRAYCFEGGRLSQITSDHVHGVRDDGMTQFNQSAPPPQPGAGVLSRAIGAEEQLFVDWVVAASRADMQFVLCTDGINKEMSDDEIDAACRLDQPPQALLAELFDMALGRAGRDNVSAVIVRLQD
;
A
#
# COMPACT_ATOMS: atom_id res chain seq x y z
N MET A 1 15.41 -12.52 21.51
CA MET A 1 16.02 -11.29 20.94
C MET A 1 14.87 -10.42 20.43
N THR A 2 14.95 -9.13 20.60
CA THR A 2 13.91 -8.23 20.06
C THR A 2 14.29 -8.00 18.60
N MET A 3 13.45 -8.47 17.68
CA MET A 3 13.61 -8.24 16.25
C MET A 3 13.67 -6.74 15.98
N ARG A 4 14.66 -6.31 15.21
CA ARG A 4 14.84 -4.93 14.76
C ARG A 4 14.34 -4.80 13.32
N HIS A 5 14.01 -3.60 12.95
CA HIS A 5 13.66 -3.28 11.56
C HIS A 5 14.46 -2.09 11.07
N LEU A 6 14.78 -2.12 9.80
CA LEU A 6 15.28 -0.97 9.04
C LEU A 6 14.24 -0.65 7.99
N SER A 7 13.95 0.62 7.81
CA SER A 7 13.01 1.04 6.79
C SER A 7 13.49 2.24 5.98
N ALA A 8 12.89 2.43 4.82
CA ALA A 8 13.04 3.59 3.98
C ALA A 8 11.74 3.85 3.24
N GLY A 9 11.37 5.11 3.09
CA GLY A 9 10.20 5.51 2.32
C GLY A 9 10.53 6.67 1.38
N ARG A 10 9.91 6.67 0.21
CA ARG A 10 10.00 7.75 -0.79
C ARG A 10 8.68 7.88 -1.52
N THR A 11 8.33 9.12 -1.84
CA THR A 11 7.24 9.47 -2.74
C THR A 11 7.75 10.46 -3.79
N ASP A 12 7.23 10.37 -5.03
CA ASP A 12 7.65 11.20 -6.16
C ASP A 12 6.43 11.46 -7.07
N THR A 13 6.33 12.67 -7.59
CA THR A 13 5.20 13.06 -8.46
C THR A 13 5.17 12.29 -9.79
N GLY A 14 6.30 11.65 -10.16
CA GLY A 14 6.44 11.06 -11.49
C GLY A 14 6.73 12.12 -12.57
N LYS A 15 6.63 11.71 -13.84
CA LYS A 15 7.02 12.57 -14.99
C LYS A 15 5.84 13.26 -15.66
N VAL A 16 4.61 12.79 -15.42
CA VAL A 16 3.42 13.21 -16.18
C VAL A 16 2.40 13.94 -15.31
N ARG A 17 2.23 13.49 -14.07
CA ARG A 17 1.29 14.12 -13.12
C ARG A 17 1.79 15.52 -12.73
N ARG A 18 0.85 16.41 -12.44
CA ARG A 18 1.17 17.78 -11.97
C ARG A 18 1.27 17.87 -10.46
N HIS A 19 0.55 17.01 -9.76
CA HIS A 19 0.46 16.93 -8.31
C HIS A 19 0.81 15.52 -7.87
N ASN A 20 1.33 15.40 -6.68
CA ASN A 20 1.50 14.13 -6.03
C ASN A 20 0.29 13.89 -5.13
N GLU A 21 -0.52 12.89 -5.48
CA GLU A 21 -1.70 12.48 -4.71
C GLU A 21 -1.39 11.29 -3.81
N ASP A 22 -0.17 10.75 -3.89
CA ASP A 22 0.33 9.73 -2.97
C ASP A 22 0.83 10.34 -1.67
N ALA A 23 0.71 9.55 -0.59
CA ALA A 23 1.32 9.87 0.70
C ALA A 23 1.86 8.62 1.38
N ILE A 24 2.89 8.76 2.22
CA ILE A 24 3.53 7.65 2.92
C ILE A 24 3.75 7.97 4.40
N LEU A 25 3.82 6.93 5.24
CA LEU A 25 4.19 7.00 6.65
C LEU A 25 5.26 5.99 6.97
N VAL A 26 6.28 6.43 7.72
CA VAL A 26 7.33 5.59 8.29
C VAL A 26 7.42 5.91 9.78
N ARG A 27 6.96 5.00 10.63
CA ARG A 27 6.97 5.11 12.09
C ARG A 27 7.66 3.88 12.70
N ASP A 28 8.99 3.86 12.58
CA ASP A 28 9.83 2.79 13.12
C ASP A 28 9.69 2.65 14.63
N ASP A 29 9.45 3.76 15.31
CA ASP A 29 9.28 3.82 16.76
C ASP A 29 8.08 3.00 17.29
N ILE A 30 7.05 2.85 16.48
CA ILE A 30 5.85 2.07 16.82
C ILE A 30 5.61 0.88 15.88
N GLY A 31 6.50 0.62 14.92
CA GLY A 31 6.37 -0.46 13.94
C GLY A 31 5.15 -0.29 13.04
N LEU A 32 4.97 0.90 12.46
CA LEU A 32 3.87 1.24 11.55
C LEU A 32 4.39 1.87 10.28
N TRP A 33 4.02 1.32 9.13
CA TRP A 33 4.34 1.83 7.80
C TRP A 33 3.11 1.83 6.92
N VAL A 34 2.94 2.90 6.14
CA VAL A 34 1.74 3.08 5.32
C VAL A 34 2.11 3.68 3.96
N VAL A 35 1.41 3.23 2.92
CA VAL A 35 1.31 3.93 1.64
C VAL A 35 -0.16 4.19 1.34
N ALA A 36 -0.47 5.32 0.72
CA ALA A 36 -1.80 5.72 0.34
C ALA A 36 -1.74 6.41 -1.03
N ASP A 37 -2.62 6.04 -1.95
CA ASP A 37 -2.77 6.60 -3.29
C ASP A 37 -4.12 7.30 -3.38
N GLY A 38 -4.08 8.61 -3.50
CA GLY A 38 -5.25 9.46 -3.48
C GLY A 38 -5.96 9.50 -4.82
N LEU A 39 -7.28 9.45 -4.80
CA LEU A 39 -8.14 9.54 -5.98
C LEU A 39 -9.20 10.63 -5.82
N GLY A 40 -9.47 11.33 -6.91
CA GLY A 40 -10.47 12.40 -6.95
C GLY A 40 -10.06 13.49 -7.94
N GLY A 41 -11.03 14.24 -8.46
CA GLY A 41 -10.73 15.36 -9.36
C GLY A 41 -10.22 16.60 -8.62
N HIS A 42 -9.34 17.41 -9.25
CA HIS A 42 -8.94 18.76 -8.79
C HIS A 42 -8.36 18.85 -7.38
N SER A 43 -7.24 18.18 -7.09
CA SER A 43 -6.56 18.19 -5.77
C SER A 43 -7.36 17.54 -4.63
N ALA A 44 -8.25 16.62 -4.94
CA ALA A 44 -8.99 15.89 -3.91
C ALA A 44 -8.27 14.61 -3.47
N GLY A 45 -7.45 14.03 -4.34
CA GLY A 45 -6.65 12.85 -4.03
C GLY A 45 -5.57 13.13 -2.98
N ASP A 46 -4.81 14.21 -3.15
CA ASP A 46 -3.79 14.63 -2.19
C ASP A 46 -4.38 14.91 -0.79
N TYR A 47 -5.58 15.49 -0.74
CA TYR A 47 -6.31 15.70 0.50
C TYR A 47 -6.67 14.38 1.19
N ALA A 48 -7.13 13.37 0.43
CA ALA A 48 -7.55 12.08 0.98
C ALA A 48 -6.35 11.28 1.52
N SER A 49 -5.31 11.11 0.71
CA SER A 49 -4.10 10.37 1.12
C SER A 49 -3.39 11.04 2.30
N THR A 50 -3.27 12.39 2.27
CA THR A 50 -2.69 13.16 3.37
C THR A 50 -3.49 12.99 4.65
N MET A 51 -4.83 13.05 4.61
CA MET A 51 -5.68 12.87 5.79
C MET A 51 -5.46 11.50 6.44
N ILE A 52 -5.34 10.43 5.65
CA ILE A 52 -5.03 9.09 6.15
C ILE A 52 -3.70 9.12 6.92
N ILE A 53 -2.65 9.63 6.27
CA ILE A 53 -1.31 9.65 6.85
C ILE A 53 -1.24 10.50 8.13
N GLU A 54 -1.81 11.69 8.13
CA GLU A 54 -1.79 12.57 9.31
C GLU A 54 -2.50 11.96 10.53
N ARG A 55 -3.63 11.28 10.29
CA ARG A 55 -4.37 10.65 11.38
C ARG A 55 -3.66 9.40 11.91
N LEU A 56 -3.14 8.54 11.03
CA LEU A 56 -2.38 7.38 11.44
C LEU A 56 -1.05 7.78 12.11
N GLN A 57 -0.41 8.87 11.66
CA GLN A 57 0.80 9.40 12.28
C GLN A 57 0.58 9.82 13.74
N SER A 58 -0.60 10.30 14.08
CA SER A 58 -0.94 10.77 15.42
C SER A 58 -1.34 9.65 16.39
N LEU A 59 -1.50 8.41 15.90
CA LEU A 59 -1.89 7.28 16.75
C LEU A 59 -0.79 6.92 17.75
N PRO A 60 -1.14 6.81 19.04
CA PRO A 60 -0.26 6.19 20.03
C PRO A 60 -0.36 4.67 19.91
N ARG A 61 0.75 3.97 20.09
CA ARG A 61 0.71 2.51 20.24
C ARG A 61 0.44 2.17 21.70
N THR A 62 -0.80 1.88 22.04
CA THR A 62 -1.25 1.51 23.37
C THR A 62 -1.92 0.13 23.33
N GLY A 63 -1.91 -0.57 24.45
CA GLY A 63 -2.51 -1.90 24.54
C GLY A 63 -1.68 -3.00 23.84
N ASP A 64 -2.35 -4.06 23.45
CA ASP A 64 -1.76 -5.11 22.64
C ASP A 64 -1.90 -4.82 21.11
N VAL A 65 -1.47 -5.77 20.28
CA VAL A 65 -1.54 -5.57 18.82
C VAL A 65 -2.98 -5.50 18.32
N PHE A 66 -3.91 -6.17 18.95
CA PHE A 66 -5.33 -6.14 18.55
C PHE A 66 -5.96 -4.80 18.87
N ASP A 67 -5.67 -4.23 20.06
CA ASP A 67 -6.08 -2.88 20.43
C ASP A 67 -5.53 -1.84 19.43
N PHE A 68 -4.30 -2.05 18.97
CA PHE A 68 -3.68 -1.14 18.00
C PHE A 68 -4.30 -1.28 16.60
N ILE A 69 -4.61 -2.50 16.15
CA ILE A 69 -5.31 -2.73 14.88
C ILE A 69 -6.72 -2.11 14.93
N GLU A 70 -7.46 -2.30 16.02
CA GLU A 70 -8.78 -1.66 16.22
C GLU A 70 -8.66 -0.12 16.14
N SER A 71 -7.63 0.46 16.76
CA SER A 71 -7.38 1.91 16.66
C SER A 71 -7.07 2.38 15.25
N ILE A 72 -6.39 1.56 14.44
CA ILE A 72 -6.14 1.83 13.02
C ILE A 72 -7.45 1.77 12.23
N GLU A 73 -8.25 0.71 12.42
CA GLU A 73 -9.53 0.54 11.72
C GLU A 73 -10.52 1.68 12.07
N ASP A 74 -10.67 2.02 13.36
CA ASP A 74 -11.50 3.14 13.80
C ASP A 74 -11.05 4.47 13.17
N THR A 75 -9.74 4.67 13.05
CA THR A 75 -9.17 5.86 12.42
C THR A 75 -9.50 5.91 10.92
N LEU A 76 -9.34 4.79 10.22
CA LEU A 76 -9.65 4.70 8.79
C LEU A 76 -11.16 4.85 8.54
N GLU A 77 -12.01 4.28 9.39
CA GLU A 77 -13.46 4.46 9.32
C GLU A 77 -13.85 5.94 9.52
N GLN A 78 -13.24 6.63 10.48
CA GLN A 78 -13.49 8.05 10.68
C GLN A 78 -13.01 8.89 9.48
N VAL A 79 -11.88 8.54 8.86
CA VAL A 79 -11.43 9.16 7.60
C VAL A 79 -12.45 8.92 6.51
N ASN A 80 -12.95 7.69 6.35
CA ASN A 80 -13.95 7.33 5.37
C ASN A 80 -15.21 8.24 5.46
N VAL A 81 -15.75 8.36 6.66
CA VAL A 81 -16.92 9.23 6.94
C VAL A 81 -16.63 10.69 6.57
N ASP A 82 -15.44 11.19 6.96
CA ASP A 82 -15.07 12.59 6.70
C ASP A 82 -14.84 12.88 5.20
N LEU A 83 -14.28 11.92 4.45
CA LEU A 83 -14.09 12.05 3.00
C LEU A 83 -15.42 12.05 2.26
N ILE A 84 -16.34 11.13 2.60
CA ILE A 84 -17.70 11.10 2.02
C ILE A 84 -18.45 12.41 2.30
N ARG A 85 -18.39 12.90 3.53
CA ARG A 85 -18.98 14.19 3.88
C ARG A 85 -18.39 15.33 3.06
N THR A 86 -17.06 15.38 2.94
CA THR A 86 -16.34 16.41 2.18
C THR A 86 -16.68 16.34 0.69
N ALA A 87 -16.81 15.15 0.10
CA ALA A 87 -17.24 14.99 -1.28
C ALA A 87 -18.64 15.56 -1.52
N ASN A 88 -19.58 15.24 -0.61
CA ASN A 88 -20.95 15.78 -0.66
C ASN A 88 -20.98 17.31 -0.53
N GLU A 89 -20.24 17.89 0.41
CA GLU A 89 -20.13 19.33 0.62
C GLU A 89 -19.52 20.07 -0.59
N ARG A 90 -18.55 19.45 -1.26
CA ARG A 90 -17.92 20.02 -2.48
C ARG A 90 -18.69 19.73 -3.76
N GLY A 91 -19.71 18.87 -3.72
CA GLY A 91 -20.52 18.48 -4.88
C GLY A 91 -19.70 17.70 -5.92
N VAL A 92 -18.76 16.87 -5.47
CA VAL A 92 -17.96 15.99 -6.32
C VAL A 92 -18.36 14.53 -6.08
N ASP A 93 -18.16 13.69 -7.10
CA ASP A 93 -18.61 12.29 -7.05
C ASP A 93 -17.86 11.49 -5.99
N ILE A 94 -16.53 11.70 -5.85
CA ILE A 94 -15.67 10.97 -4.93
C ILE A 94 -14.45 11.80 -4.50
N ILE A 95 -14.10 11.67 -3.24
CA ILE A 95 -12.80 12.00 -2.65
C ILE A 95 -12.37 10.78 -1.88
N GLY A 96 -11.31 10.11 -2.31
CA GLY A 96 -10.93 8.85 -1.70
C GLY A 96 -9.45 8.55 -1.80
N SER A 97 -9.06 7.40 -1.27
CA SER A 97 -7.69 6.90 -1.36
C SER A 97 -7.65 5.39 -1.17
N THR A 98 -6.66 4.75 -1.80
CA THR A 98 -6.22 3.43 -1.36
C THR A 98 -5.46 3.53 -0.05
N VAL A 99 -5.22 2.43 0.61
CA VAL A 99 -4.29 2.33 1.72
C VAL A 99 -3.69 0.93 1.79
N VAL A 100 -2.39 0.86 2.10
CA VAL A 100 -1.73 -0.35 2.61
C VAL A 100 -1.04 0.00 3.90
N VAL A 101 -1.36 -0.73 4.95
CA VAL A 101 -0.82 -0.57 6.30
C VAL A 101 -0.02 -1.81 6.65
N LEU A 102 1.21 -1.66 7.14
CA LEU A 102 2.02 -2.73 7.69
C LEU A 102 2.31 -2.45 9.16
N VAL A 103 2.03 -3.42 10.01
CA VAL A 103 2.26 -3.35 11.47
C VAL A 103 3.18 -4.49 11.89
N HIS A 104 4.24 -4.16 12.64
CA HIS A 104 5.08 -5.15 13.29
C HIS A 104 4.76 -5.28 14.78
N ASP A 105 4.53 -6.48 15.25
CA ASP A 105 4.38 -6.79 16.67
C ASP A 105 5.08 -8.08 17.03
N LYS A 106 6.18 -7.97 17.78
CA LYS A 106 6.96 -9.12 18.30
C LYS A 106 7.24 -10.19 17.22
N ASP A 107 6.38 -11.19 17.16
CA ASP A 107 6.54 -12.37 16.32
C ASP A 107 5.69 -12.32 15.05
N PHE A 108 4.98 -11.19 14.80
CA PHE A 108 4.02 -11.07 13.70
C PHE A 108 4.19 -9.79 12.90
N MET A 109 3.95 -9.93 11.59
CA MET A 109 3.68 -8.83 10.68
C MET A 109 2.21 -8.90 10.28
N LEU A 110 1.50 -7.80 10.41
CA LEU A 110 0.10 -7.68 10.02
C LEU A 110 0.03 -6.66 8.88
N CYS A 111 -0.61 -7.06 7.80
CA CYS A 111 -0.80 -6.17 6.65
C CYS A 111 -2.29 -5.98 6.40
N GLY A 112 -2.75 -4.72 6.45
CA GLY A 112 -4.11 -4.32 6.13
C GLY A 112 -4.14 -3.52 4.83
N TRP A 113 -5.21 -3.65 4.00
CA TRP A 113 -5.32 -2.86 2.78
C TRP A 113 -6.75 -2.62 2.32
N VAL A 114 -6.90 -1.52 1.59
CA VAL A 114 -8.07 -1.18 0.78
C VAL A 114 -7.57 -0.59 -0.54
N GLY A 115 -7.96 -1.19 -1.67
CA GLY A 115 -7.59 -0.69 -2.99
C GLY A 115 -6.64 -1.62 -3.76
N ASP A 116 -5.87 -1.05 -4.68
CA ASP A 116 -4.93 -1.72 -5.60
C ASP A 116 -3.46 -1.32 -5.39
N SER A 117 -3.19 -0.54 -4.36
CA SER A 117 -1.84 -0.44 -3.81
C SER A 117 -1.44 -1.77 -3.19
N ARG A 118 -0.17 -2.14 -3.30
CA ARG A 118 0.27 -3.50 -3.00
C ARG A 118 1.27 -3.57 -1.85
N ALA A 119 1.25 -4.70 -1.16
CA ALA A 119 2.34 -5.15 -0.32
C ALA A 119 2.88 -6.48 -0.84
N TYR A 120 4.21 -6.56 -0.86
CA TYR A 120 4.97 -7.77 -1.18
C TYR A 120 5.80 -8.17 0.01
N CYS A 121 6.01 -9.48 0.16
CA CYS A 121 6.96 -10.07 1.11
C CYS A 121 8.02 -10.83 0.34
N PHE A 122 9.29 -10.51 0.58
CA PHE A 122 10.44 -11.26 0.10
C PHE A 122 11.00 -12.09 1.26
N GLU A 123 10.93 -13.41 1.11
CA GLU A 123 11.40 -14.39 2.10
C GLU A 123 11.96 -15.61 1.38
N GLY A 124 13.05 -16.18 1.90
CA GLY A 124 13.66 -17.38 1.34
C GLY A 124 14.09 -17.24 -0.13
N GLY A 125 14.43 -16.03 -0.56
CA GLY A 125 14.88 -15.73 -1.92
C GLY A 125 13.73 -15.62 -2.95
N ARG A 126 12.49 -15.39 -2.51
CA ARG A 126 11.31 -15.26 -3.37
C ARG A 126 10.41 -14.12 -2.92
N LEU A 127 9.95 -13.32 -3.89
CA LEU A 127 8.91 -12.32 -3.68
C LEU A 127 7.52 -12.95 -3.80
N SER A 128 6.59 -12.52 -2.97
CA SER A 128 5.18 -12.89 -3.05
C SER A 128 4.33 -11.64 -2.75
N GLN A 129 3.36 -11.34 -3.59
CA GLN A 129 2.34 -10.36 -3.26
C GLN A 129 1.48 -10.90 -2.12
N ILE A 130 1.27 -10.12 -1.07
CA ILE A 130 0.50 -10.51 0.12
C ILE A 130 -0.86 -9.82 0.19
N THR A 131 -1.07 -8.78 -0.59
CA THR A 131 -2.37 -8.11 -0.80
C THR A 131 -3.05 -8.67 -2.05
N SER A 132 -4.36 -8.49 -2.16
CA SER A 132 -5.15 -8.80 -3.35
C SER A 132 -5.81 -7.53 -3.85
N ASP A 133 -5.56 -7.14 -5.11
CA ASP A 133 -6.04 -5.87 -5.64
C ASP A 133 -7.58 -5.82 -5.67
N HIS A 134 -8.17 -4.77 -5.10
CA HIS A 134 -9.61 -4.53 -5.18
C HIS A 134 -9.96 -3.83 -6.49
N VAL A 135 -10.04 -4.61 -7.56
CA VAL A 135 -10.37 -4.14 -8.91
C VAL A 135 -11.47 -4.99 -9.55
N HIS A 136 -12.31 -4.36 -10.35
CA HIS A 136 -13.36 -5.07 -11.08
C HIS A 136 -12.76 -5.98 -12.17
N GLY A 137 -13.35 -7.18 -12.35
CA GLY A 137 -13.01 -8.11 -13.43
C GLY A 137 -11.79 -8.98 -13.19
N VAL A 138 -11.11 -8.82 -12.08
CA VAL A 138 -10.12 -9.80 -11.59
C VAL A 138 -10.86 -10.74 -10.62
N ARG A 139 -11.02 -12.00 -11.00
CA ARG A 139 -11.48 -13.02 -10.06
C ARG A 139 -10.32 -13.37 -9.15
N ASP A 140 -10.53 -13.19 -7.88
CA ASP A 140 -9.69 -13.77 -6.82
C ASP A 140 -9.99 -15.29 -6.73
N ASP A 141 -9.70 -15.99 -7.83
CA ASP A 141 -9.76 -17.44 -7.85
C ASP A 141 -8.42 -17.90 -7.27
N GLY A 142 -8.30 -18.04 -5.95
CA GLY A 142 -7.15 -18.65 -5.27
C GLY A 142 -6.74 -20.06 -5.79
N MET A 143 -7.12 -20.39 -7.01
CA MET A 143 -6.74 -21.53 -7.83
C MET A 143 -6.39 -21.04 -9.24
N THR A 144 -5.12 -20.74 -9.46
CA THR A 144 -4.55 -20.77 -10.82
C THR A 144 -4.64 -22.18 -11.35
N GLN A 145 -5.72 -22.50 -12.07
CA GLN A 145 -5.76 -23.69 -12.91
C GLN A 145 -4.77 -23.47 -14.06
N PHE A 146 -3.67 -24.18 -14.01
CA PHE A 146 -2.76 -24.35 -15.14
C PHE A 146 -3.59 -24.75 -16.38
N ASN A 147 -3.49 -23.97 -17.49
CA ASN A 147 -4.07 -24.23 -18.82
C ASN A 147 -5.46 -23.67 -19.15
N GLN A 148 -5.88 -22.53 -18.66
CA GLN A 148 -6.95 -21.80 -19.35
C GLN A 148 -6.41 -20.47 -19.89
N SER A 149 -6.62 -20.24 -21.20
CA SER A 149 -6.39 -18.93 -21.83
C SER A 149 -7.22 -17.90 -21.05
N ALA A 150 -6.56 -16.81 -20.61
CA ALA A 150 -7.25 -15.75 -19.90
C ALA A 150 -8.49 -15.30 -20.70
N PRO A 151 -9.67 -15.19 -20.07
CA PRO A 151 -10.84 -14.67 -20.76
C PRO A 151 -10.56 -13.23 -21.24
N PRO A 152 -11.18 -12.78 -22.33
CA PRO A 152 -11.02 -11.42 -22.79
C PRO A 152 -11.38 -10.44 -21.66
N PRO A 153 -10.65 -9.30 -21.52
CA PRO A 153 -10.92 -8.33 -20.48
C PRO A 153 -12.37 -7.83 -20.59
N GLN A 154 -13.08 -7.90 -19.47
CA GLN A 154 -14.44 -7.40 -19.40
C GLN A 154 -14.44 -5.85 -19.41
N PRO A 155 -15.48 -5.17 -19.93
CA PRO A 155 -15.61 -3.73 -19.79
C PRO A 155 -15.55 -3.33 -18.31
N GLY A 156 -14.62 -2.44 -17.94
CA GLY A 156 -14.36 -2.05 -16.55
C GLY A 156 -13.33 -2.92 -15.82
N ALA A 157 -12.70 -3.90 -16.48
CA ALA A 157 -11.60 -4.65 -15.88
C ALA A 157 -10.45 -3.69 -15.50
N GLY A 158 -9.93 -3.83 -14.25
CA GLY A 158 -8.88 -2.98 -13.71
C GLY A 158 -9.35 -1.63 -13.14
N VAL A 159 -10.67 -1.37 -13.09
CA VAL A 159 -11.22 -0.22 -12.36
C VAL A 159 -11.25 -0.56 -10.88
N LEU A 160 -10.74 0.33 -10.05
CA LEU A 160 -10.77 0.22 -8.60
C LEU A 160 -12.20 -0.05 -8.10
N SER A 161 -12.37 -1.07 -7.29
CA SER A 161 -13.67 -1.49 -6.75
C SER A 161 -13.88 -1.09 -5.30
N ARG A 162 -12.82 -0.75 -4.56
CA ARG A 162 -12.87 -0.34 -3.16
C ARG A 162 -11.81 0.74 -2.89
N ALA A 163 -12.22 1.77 -2.16
CA ALA A 163 -11.34 2.84 -1.67
C ALA A 163 -11.91 3.44 -0.38
N ILE A 164 -11.08 4.01 0.47
CA ILE A 164 -11.52 4.84 1.59
C ILE A 164 -12.17 6.09 0.99
N GLY A 165 -13.37 6.44 1.46
CA GLY A 165 -14.17 7.56 0.94
C GLY A 165 -15.12 7.19 -0.23
N ALA A 166 -15.12 5.90 -0.67
CA ALA A 166 -15.95 5.45 -1.78
C ALA A 166 -17.32 4.90 -1.37
N GLU A 167 -17.40 4.23 -0.23
CA GLU A 167 -18.60 3.55 0.25
C GLU A 167 -18.88 3.90 1.71
N GLU A 168 -20.16 3.88 2.11
CA GLU A 168 -20.58 4.22 3.48
C GLU A 168 -19.95 3.27 4.51
N GLN A 169 -19.76 2.00 4.17
CA GLN A 169 -19.19 0.99 5.04
C GLN A 169 -17.80 0.61 4.56
N LEU A 170 -16.80 0.87 5.38
CA LEU A 170 -15.42 0.51 5.11
C LEU A 170 -15.12 -0.92 5.56
N PHE A 171 -14.47 -1.70 4.70
CA PHE A 171 -13.90 -3.00 5.03
C PHE A 171 -12.42 -3.01 4.70
N VAL A 172 -11.59 -3.22 5.73
CA VAL A 172 -10.15 -3.41 5.57
C VAL A 172 -9.86 -4.91 5.56
N ASP A 173 -9.19 -5.39 4.53
CA ASP A 173 -8.73 -6.77 4.50
C ASP A 173 -7.40 -6.89 5.25
N TRP A 174 -7.21 -7.99 5.99
CA TRP A 174 -6.01 -8.23 6.79
C TRP A 174 -5.41 -9.59 6.52
N VAL A 175 -4.08 -9.62 6.48
CA VAL A 175 -3.28 -10.84 6.49
C VAL A 175 -2.25 -10.77 7.61
N VAL A 176 -1.99 -11.92 8.24
CA VAL A 176 -1.02 -12.07 9.32
C VAL A 176 0.06 -13.04 8.88
N ALA A 177 1.32 -12.65 9.03
CA ALA A 177 2.49 -13.50 8.80
C ALA A 177 3.35 -13.56 10.06
N ALA A 178 3.99 -14.70 10.32
CA ALA A 178 5.02 -14.78 11.35
C ALA A 178 6.23 -13.94 10.94
N SER A 179 6.73 -13.07 11.82
CA SER A 179 7.95 -12.31 11.56
C SER A 179 9.18 -13.20 11.72
N ARG A 180 10.11 -13.07 10.78
CA ARG A 180 11.41 -13.77 10.80
C ARG A 180 12.50 -12.81 10.38
N ALA A 181 13.71 -13.05 10.87
CA ALA A 181 14.87 -12.34 10.37
C ALA A 181 15.01 -12.49 8.86
N ASP A 182 15.54 -11.47 8.21
CA ASP A 182 15.74 -11.39 6.76
C ASP A 182 14.48 -11.29 5.89
N MET A 183 13.28 -11.27 6.49
CA MET A 183 12.09 -10.88 5.72
C MET A 183 12.17 -9.41 5.31
N GLN A 184 11.80 -9.14 4.07
CA GLN A 184 11.72 -7.79 3.54
C GLN A 184 10.35 -7.55 2.94
N PHE A 185 9.75 -6.41 3.29
CA PHE A 185 8.45 -5.99 2.79
C PHE A 185 8.61 -4.79 1.87
N VAL A 186 7.87 -4.80 0.77
CA VAL A 186 7.76 -3.68 -0.17
C VAL A 186 6.29 -3.28 -0.22
N LEU A 187 5.98 -2.10 0.32
CA LEU A 187 4.68 -1.47 0.15
C LEU A 187 4.80 -0.46 -0.98
N CYS A 188 3.88 -0.45 -1.92
CA CYS A 188 3.92 0.50 -3.01
C CYS A 188 2.55 0.89 -3.54
N THR A 189 2.46 2.10 -4.07
CA THR A 189 1.34 2.53 -4.90
C THR A 189 1.49 1.98 -6.33
N ASP A 190 0.46 2.10 -7.13
CA ASP A 190 0.37 1.49 -8.45
C ASP A 190 1.40 2.04 -9.46
N GLY A 191 1.99 3.22 -9.20
CA GLY A 191 3.07 3.77 -9.99
C GLY A 191 4.36 2.93 -10.00
N ILE A 192 4.53 1.98 -9.05
CA ILE A 192 5.60 0.98 -9.11
C ILE A 192 5.17 -0.21 -9.96
N ASN A 193 4.09 -0.90 -9.59
CA ASN A 193 3.70 -2.17 -10.22
C ASN A 193 3.07 -2.01 -11.61
N LYS A 194 2.65 -0.83 -12.01
CA LYS A 194 2.28 -0.51 -13.39
C LYS A 194 3.50 -0.32 -14.31
N GLU A 195 4.61 0.12 -13.76
CA GLU A 195 5.85 0.32 -14.51
C GLU A 195 6.80 -0.89 -14.44
N MET A 196 6.67 -1.75 -13.41
CA MET A 196 7.54 -2.90 -13.16
C MET A 196 6.73 -4.18 -12.99
N SER A 197 7.23 -5.28 -13.52
CA SER A 197 6.68 -6.61 -13.23
C SER A 197 7.13 -7.11 -11.86
N ASP A 198 6.37 -8.06 -11.29
CA ASP A 198 6.74 -8.72 -10.03
C ASP A 198 8.10 -9.43 -10.13
N ASP A 199 8.45 -10.00 -11.30
CA ASP A 199 9.77 -10.61 -11.53
C ASP A 199 10.92 -9.60 -11.45
N GLU A 200 10.71 -8.36 -11.87
CA GLU A 200 11.73 -7.29 -11.78
C GLU A 200 11.86 -6.78 -10.35
N ILE A 201 10.76 -6.67 -9.61
CA ILE A 201 10.78 -6.34 -8.17
C ILE A 201 11.49 -7.47 -7.40
N ASP A 202 11.20 -8.74 -7.70
CA ASP A 202 11.87 -9.91 -7.11
C ASP A 202 13.38 -9.88 -7.39
N ALA A 203 13.77 -9.58 -8.62
CA ALA A 203 15.19 -9.47 -8.99
C ALA A 203 15.92 -8.39 -8.20
N ALA A 204 15.31 -7.22 -8.00
CA ALA A 204 15.86 -6.15 -7.19
C ALA A 204 15.99 -6.54 -5.70
N CYS A 205 14.96 -7.23 -5.14
CA CYS A 205 14.99 -7.71 -3.76
C CYS A 205 16.11 -8.75 -3.51
N ARG A 206 16.45 -9.58 -4.53
CA ARG A 206 17.53 -10.58 -4.45
C ARG A 206 18.93 -10.00 -4.31
N LEU A 207 19.14 -8.73 -4.62
CA LEU A 207 20.45 -8.08 -4.51
C LEU A 207 20.88 -7.82 -3.06
N ASP A 208 20.03 -8.13 -2.08
CA ASP A 208 20.29 -8.05 -0.65
C ASP A 208 20.81 -6.67 -0.20
N GLN A 209 20.24 -5.63 -0.76
CA GLN A 209 20.61 -4.24 -0.51
C GLN A 209 19.93 -3.69 0.74
N PRO A 210 20.51 -2.66 1.41
CA PRO A 210 19.79 -1.90 2.44
C PRO A 210 18.50 -1.28 1.87
N PRO A 211 17.45 -1.07 2.71
CA PRO A 211 16.17 -0.51 2.26
C PRO A 211 16.29 0.75 1.42
N GLN A 212 17.21 1.66 1.75
CA GLN A 212 17.45 2.91 1.02
C GLN A 212 17.97 2.67 -0.41
N ALA A 213 18.85 1.68 -0.58
CA ALA A 213 19.43 1.36 -1.89
C ALA A 213 18.40 0.66 -2.78
N LEU A 214 17.67 -0.32 -2.23
CA LEU A 214 16.56 -0.96 -2.95
C LEU A 214 15.50 0.06 -3.37
N LEU A 215 15.11 0.96 -2.46
CA LEU A 215 14.15 2.01 -2.75
C LEU A 215 14.64 2.92 -3.90
N ALA A 216 15.91 3.31 -3.90
CA ALA A 216 16.50 4.10 -4.98
C ALA A 216 16.45 3.35 -6.32
N GLU A 217 16.80 2.05 -6.34
CA GLU A 217 16.75 1.21 -7.54
C GLU A 217 15.33 1.10 -8.11
N LEU A 218 14.32 0.79 -7.27
CA LEU A 218 12.93 0.70 -7.72
C LEU A 218 12.45 2.03 -8.33
N PHE A 219 12.79 3.16 -7.71
CA PHE A 219 12.46 4.48 -8.24
C PHE A 219 13.19 4.81 -9.53
N ASP A 220 14.47 4.48 -9.64
CA ASP A 220 15.25 4.70 -10.87
C ASP A 220 14.67 3.87 -12.02
N MET A 221 14.22 2.65 -11.76
CA MET A 221 13.57 1.80 -12.76
C MET A 221 12.19 2.36 -13.15
N ALA A 222 11.31 2.65 -12.20
CA ALA A 222 9.98 3.16 -12.49
C ALA A 222 10.02 4.52 -13.20
N LEU A 223 10.82 5.47 -12.69
CA LEU A 223 11.03 6.77 -13.31
C LEU A 223 11.87 6.69 -14.59
N GLY A 224 12.73 5.70 -14.75
CA GLY A 224 13.46 5.42 -15.99
C GLY A 224 12.55 5.08 -17.17
N ARG A 225 11.38 4.54 -16.91
CA ARG A 225 10.32 4.17 -17.87
C ARG A 225 9.39 5.34 -18.17
N ALA A 226 8.09 5.06 -18.27
CA ALA A 226 7.13 6.10 -18.61
C ALA A 226 6.86 7.06 -17.44
N GLY A 227 6.89 6.58 -16.18
CA GLY A 227 6.65 7.37 -14.99
C GLY A 227 5.33 8.14 -15.06
N ARG A 228 4.26 7.44 -15.50
CA ARG A 228 2.99 8.09 -15.85
C ARG A 228 2.19 8.52 -14.65
N ASP A 229 2.41 7.85 -13.52
CA ASP A 229 1.72 8.11 -12.26
C ASP A 229 2.65 8.63 -11.18
N ASN A 230 2.08 9.01 -10.03
CA ASN A 230 2.82 9.21 -8.81
C ASN A 230 3.48 7.88 -8.42
N VAL A 231 4.63 7.94 -7.79
CA VAL A 231 5.43 6.76 -7.46
C VAL A 231 5.76 6.81 -5.98
N SER A 232 5.25 5.86 -5.21
CA SER A 232 5.49 5.81 -3.77
C SER A 232 5.77 4.40 -3.30
N ALA A 233 6.75 4.27 -2.42
CA ALA A 233 7.04 3.00 -1.78
C ALA A 233 7.64 3.18 -0.37
N VAL A 234 7.43 2.15 0.45
CA VAL A 234 8.08 1.96 1.75
C VAL A 234 8.66 0.56 1.78
N ILE A 235 9.96 0.48 2.09
CA ILE A 235 10.69 -0.78 2.27
C ILE A 235 10.91 -0.99 3.76
N VAL A 236 10.60 -2.19 4.24
CA VAL A 236 10.84 -2.59 5.64
C VAL A 236 11.59 -3.91 5.65
N ARG A 237 12.74 -3.96 6.31
CA ARG A 237 13.55 -5.17 6.47
C ARG A 237 13.66 -5.53 7.93
N LEU A 238 13.36 -6.79 8.26
CA LEU A 238 13.53 -7.35 9.59
C LEU A 238 14.97 -7.86 9.78
N GLN A 239 15.52 -7.64 10.99
CA GLN A 239 16.85 -8.08 11.38
C GLN A 239 16.84 -8.63 12.80
N ASP A 240 17.77 -9.55 13.12
CA ASP A 240 18.00 -10.07 14.47
C ASP A 240 18.58 -9.02 15.43
#